data_718de6f315644ded7dd592924b9453cd
#
_entry.id   718de6f315644ded7dd592924b9453cd
#
_cell.length_a   1.000
_cell.length_b   1.000
_cell.length_c   1.000
_cell.angle_alpha   90.00
_cell.angle_beta   90.00
_cell.angle_gamma   90.00
#
_symmetry.space_group_name_H-M   'P 1'
#
loop_
_entity.id
_entity.type
_entity.pdbx_description
1 polymer ?
#
loop_
_entity_poly.entity_id
_entity_poly.type
_entity_poly.pdbx_seq_one_letter_code
_entity_poly.pdbx_strand_id
1 'polypeptide(L)' 'MEARKIIITGGATRMGAAIARKLSGPNKEILIHYNKSKLKAERLKKELSSKGTKVYL' A
#
# COMPACT_ATOMS: atom_id res chain seq x y z
N MET A 1 -12.35 16.78 3.18
CA MET A 1 -12.44 15.38 3.59
C MET A 1 -11.08 14.89 4.04
N GLU A 2 -11.00 14.23 5.18
CA GLU A 2 -9.74 13.77 5.72
C GLU A 2 -9.23 12.55 5.00
N ALA A 3 -7.91 12.49 4.82
CA ALA A 3 -7.28 11.31 4.27
C ALA A 3 -7.32 10.17 5.29
N ARG A 4 -7.56 8.97 4.82
CA ARG A 4 -7.52 7.78 5.67
C ARG A 4 -6.11 7.21 5.69
N LYS A 5 -5.66 6.92 6.91
CA LYS A 5 -4.36 6.30 7.11
C LYS A 5 -4.55 4.83 7.42
N ILE A 6 -3.90 3.99 6.65
CA ILE A 6 -4.06 2.53 6.76
C ILE A 6 -2.68 1.92 6.91
N ILE A 7 -2.54 1.04 7.89
CA ILE A 7 -1.28 0.31 8.08
C ILE A 7 -1.53 -1.16 7.74
N ILE A 8 -0.73 -1.69 6.84
CA ILE A 8 -0.85 -3.07 6.41
C ILE A 8 0.45 -3.80 6.72
N THR A 9 0.39 -4.74 7.65
CA THR A 9 1.53 -5.60 7.93
C THR A 9 1.56 -6.74 6.92
N GLY A 10 2.74 -7.08 6.45
CA GLY A 10 2.86 -8.08 5.40
C GLY A 10 2.26 -7.62 4.07
N GLY A 11 2.24 -6.30 3.84
CA GLY A 11 1.61 -5.74 2.64
C GLY A 11 2.25 -6.16 1.33
N ALA A 12 3.50 -6.63 1.38
CA ALA A 12 4.17 -7.12 0.18
C ALA A 12 3.86 -8.58 -0.11
N THR A 13 3.12 -9.26 0.76
CA THR A 13 2.67 -10.62 0.50
C THR A 13 1.47 -10.59 -0.44
N ARG A 14 1.14 -11.76 -0.98
CA ARG A 14 0.01 -11.88 -1.89
C ARG A 14 -1.30 -11.37 -1.27
N MET A 15 -1.58 -11.78 -0.04
CA MET A 15 -2.79 -11.38 0.66
C MET A 15 -2.77 -9.90 1.02
N GLY A 16 -1.66 -9.43 1.57
CA GLY A 16 -1.52 -8.03 1.94
C GLY A 16 -1.64 -7.10 0.74
N ALA A 17 -1.06 -7.49 -0.39
CA ALA A 17 -1.15 -6.71 -1.61
C ALA A 17 -2.60 -6.62 -2.11
N ALA A 18 -3.34 -7.72 -2.03
CA ALA A 18 -4.75 -7.72 -2.43
C ALA A 18 -5.57 -6.78 -1.55
N ILE A 19 -5.32 -6.79 -0.25
CA ILE A 19 -6.00 -5.89 0.69
C ILE A 19 -5.64 -4.44 0.37
N ALA A 20 -4.36 -4.16 0.13
CA ALA A 20 -3.90 -2.82 -0.18
C ALA A 20 -4.57 -2.28 -1.46
N ARG A 21 -4.66 -3.10 -2.47
CA ARG A 21 -5.32 -2.70 -3.72
C ARG A 21 -6.79 -2.39 -3.50
N LYS A 22 -7.46 -3.21 -2.70
CA LYS A 22 -8.87 -3.00 -2.42
C LYS A 22 -9.12 -1.73 -1.63
N LEU A 23 -8.22 -1.38 -0.72
CA LEU A 23 -8.34 -0.21 0.12
C LEU A 23 -7.73 1.05 -0.49
N SER A 24 -7.07 0.95 -1.62
CA SER A 24 -6.41 2.10 -2.25
C SER A 24 -7.43 3.04 -2.89
N GLY A 25 -6.99 4.24 -3.17
CA GLY A 25 -7.83 5.24 -3.82
C GLY A 25 -7.35 6.64 -3.49
N PRO A 26 -7.99 7.67 -4.10
CA PRO A 26 -7.66 9.06 -3.78
C PRO A 26 -7.94 9.35 -2.32
N ASN A 27 -7.16 10.25 -1.74
CA ASN A 27 -7.29 10.66 -0.34
C ASN A 27 -7.03 9.55 0.68
N LYS A 28 -6.28 8.52 0.28
CA LYS A 28 -5.88 7.46 1.20
C LYS A 28 -4.37 7.42 1.33
N GLU A 29 -3.90 7.11 2.53
CA GLU A 29 -2.49 6.93 2.81
C GLU A 29 -2.29 5.53 3.36
N ILE A 30 -1.38 4.79 2.76
CA ILE A 30 -1.12 3.41 3.16
C ILE A 30 0.34 3.27 3.55
N LEU A 31 0.58 2.78 4.76
CA LEU A 31 1.91 2.38 5.20
C LEU A 31 2.02 0.88 5.07
N ILE A 32 2.95 0.42 4.27
CA ILE A 32 3.17 -1.00 4.05
C ILE A 32 4.37 -1.45 4.86
N HIS A 33 4.12 -2.32 5.83
CA HIS A 33 5.19 -2.94 6.60
C HIS A 33 5.58 -4.26 5.91
N TYR A 34 6.83 -4.37 5.52
CA TYR A 34 7.35 -5.56 4.87
C TYR A 34 8.62 -6.02 5.57
N ASN A 35 8.93 -7.28 5.43
CA ASN A 35 10.11 -7.86 6.07
C ASN A 35 11.22 -8.20 5.07
N LYS A 36 10.93 -9.01 4.07
CA LYS A 36 11.95 -9.48 3.14
C LYS A 36 11.68 -9.19 1.68
N SER A 37 10.52 -8.69 1.36
CA SER A 37 10.09 -8.54 -0.04
C SER A 37 10.12 -7.09 -0.49
N LYS A 38 11.30 -6.48 -0.40
CA LYS A 38 11.46 -5.07 -0.75
C LYS A 38 11.02 -4.76 -2.19
N LEU A 39 11.41 -5.59 -3.14
CA LEU A 39 11.04 -5.37 -4.53
C LEU A 39 9.53 -5.43 -4.74
N LYS A 40 8.88 -6.38 -4.08
CA LYS A 40 7.42 -6.49 -4.17
C LYS A 40 6.74 -5.29 -3.52
N ALA A 41 7.27 -4.83 -2.39
CA ALA A 41 6.73 -3.65 -1.71
C ALA A 41 6.88 -2.41 -2.59
N GLU A 42 8.01 -2.24 -3.24
CA GLU A 42 8.24 -1.10 -4.13
C GLU A 42 7.34 -1.13 -5.36
N ARG A 43 7.13 -2.31 -5.92
CA ARG A 43 6.21 -2.48 -7.05
C ARG A 43 4.79 -2.13 -6.65
N LEU A 44 4.37 -2.59 -5.48
CA LEU A 44 3.04 -2.28 -4.97
C LEU A 44 2.88 -0.79 -4.71
N LYS A 45 3.90 -0.16 -4.13
CA LYS A 45 3.88 1.28 -3.92
C LYS A 45 3.69 2.03 -5.24
N LYS A 46 4.43 1.64 -6.26
CA LYS A 46 4.33 2.27 -7.57
C LYS A 46 2.94 2.09 -8.17
N GLU A 47 2.40 0.90 -8.06
CA GLU A 47 1.06 0.59 -8.56
C GLU A 47 0.00 1.43 -7.87
N LEU A 48 0.03 1.49 -6.54
CA LEU A 48 -0.97 2.22 -5.77
C LEU A 48 -0.82 3.73 -5.93
N SER A 49 0.40 4.21 -6.05
CA SER A 49 0.66 5.64 -6.26
C SER A 49 0.05 6.12 -7.57
N SER A 50 0.04 5.28 -8.58
CA SER A 50 -0.58 5.63 -9.87
C SER A 50 -2.08 5.80 -9.76
N LYS A 51 -2.69 5.30 -8.69
CA LYS A 51 -4.13 5.44 -8.44
C LYS A 51 -4.46 6.60 -7.50
N GLY A 52 -3.48 7.43 -7.18
CA GLY A 52 -3.68 8.58 -6.31
C GLY A 52 -3.51 8.29 -4.82
N THR A 53 -3.06 7.11 -4.46
CA THR A 53 -2.83 6.73 -3.07
C THR A 53 -1.42 7.13 -2.64
N LYS A 54 -1.28 7.72 -1.47
CA LYS A 54 0.04 7.98 -0.89
C LYS A 54 0.50 6.71 -0.18
N VAL A 55 1.65 6.20 -0.57
CA VAL A 55 2.17 4.95 -0.02
C VAL A 55 3.52 5.18 0.63
N TYR A 56 3.66 4.67 1.83
CA TYR A 56 4.91 4.71 2.60
C TYR A 56 5.38 3.29 2.89
N LEU A 57 6.67 3.08 2.81
CA LEU A 57 7.26 1.76 3.09
C LEU A 57 8.04 1.75 4.40
#